data_28b5b8dcf63981475665b04f204bbe75
#
_entry.id   28b5b8dcf63981475665b04f204bbe75
#
_cell.length_a   1.000
_cell.length_b   1.000
_cell.length_c   1.000
_cell.angle_alpha   90.00
_cell.angle_beta   90.00
_cell.angle_gamma   90.00
#
_symmetry.space_group_name_H-M   'P 1'
#
loop_
_entity.id
_entity.type
_entity.pdbx_description
1 polymer ?
#
loop_
_entity_poly.entity_id
_entity_poly.type
_entity_poly.pdbx_seq_one_letter_code
_entity_poly.pdbx_strand_id
1 'polypeptide(L)'
;MSKLKEKLMLSEKGYSDLKKAITACTITNIALLLPSMVACLLFWELLKPFTGEAISWAALWKLLGLGLVAAILVFLAAKNDYRKTYIASYKEASTTRLRIAEHLRKLPMSFFNTKDLSDITTNMMADCSSMESMLSSTIPPLIANIISVTLTCICLAFFDWRMAFAIFCTMPVTFFIILGGRKLQLHLFDKQVDVKLEASSQIQEYLEGIKIIKSCGLGGSRFDALDKALQAMKKIAIKVELASGILVQGASLILQAGLGITIFIGTVLITGGKIELLPLLVLLMFSTQIYGPILAILSQLTSLFHLETVTNRMRTLLTTPAMEGEDKDVSKYDIELKNVTFGYNQDDVIKDVSFSIPAGSVTALVGPSGSGKSTISKLIARFWDVRKGQISIGGMDVRTIEPQHLMRCMSFVFQDVTLFNDTVFNNIRVGNMNATEEQVMAAAKAAYCDEFIQRLPDGYQTVLGENGSTLSGGERQRISIARALLKDAPIILLDEATASLDPENEVLIQRAIAKLVEGKTVIMIAHRLRTVVDADQILVLDNGRLVEHGTHDELMKKNGLYHKLFHIQQESLGWAV
;
A
#
# COMPACT_ATOMS: atom_id res chain seq x y z
N MET A 1 20.58 2.06 18.27
CA MET A 1 19.10 2.23 18.41
C MET A 1 18.50 3.29 17.49
N SER A 2 19.14 4.43 17.21
CA SER A 2 18.64 5.41 16.18
C SER A 2 18.57 4.80 14.77
N LYS A 3 19.56 4.00 14.39
CA LYS A 3 19.57 3.23 13.13
C LYS A 3 18.39 2.25 13.00
N LEU A 4 17.86 1.72 14.11
CA LEU A 4 16.70 0.84 14.09
C LEU A 4 15.42 1.61 13.78
N LYS A 5 15.26 2.83 14.32
CA LYS A 5 14.14 3.73 14.01
C LYS A 5 14.09 4.04 12.52
N GLU A 6 15.24 4.41 11.96
CA GLU A 6 15.36 4.73 10.54
C GLU A 6 15.13 3.50 9.65
N LYS A 7 15.71 2.36 10.03
CA LYS A 7 15.52 1.09 9.31
C LYS A 7 14.07 0.61 9.31
N LEU A 8 13.33 0.81 10.39
CA LEU A 8 11.92 0.44 10.54
C LEU A 8 10.95 1.56 10.17
N MET A 9 11.44 2.74 9.79
CA MET A 9 10.62 3.91 9.39
C MET A 9 9.57 4.32 10.44
N LEU A 10 9.88 4.10 11.73
CA LEU A 10 8.95 4.36 12.84
C LEU A 10 8.77 5.86 13.10
N SER A 11 7.56 6.23 13.53
CA SER A 11 7.30 7.53 14.10
C SER A 11 8.08 7.73 15.42
N GLU A 12 8.25 8.98 15.89
CA GLU A 12 8.87 9.26 17.19
C GLU A 12 8.15 8.53 18.32
N LYS A 13 6.82 8.53 18.25
CA LYS A 13 5.96 7.85 19.22
C LYS A 13 6.09 6.33 19.12
N GLY A 14 6.05 5.77 17.90
CA GLY A 14 6.22 4.34 17.65
C GLY A 14 7.56 3.82 18.17
N TYR A 15 8.63 4.59 17.99
CA TYR A 15 9.94 4.24 18.55
C TYR A 15 9.98 4.27 20.08
N SER A 16 9.33 5.27 20.72
CA SER A 16 9.20 5.32 22.19
C SER A 16 8.39 4.13 22.72
N ASP A 17 7.30 3.79 22.04
CA ASP A 17 6.43 2.69 22.44
C ASP A 17 7.10 1.33 22.21
N LEU A 18 7.90 1.17 21.15
CA LEU A 18 8.74 -0.03 20.95
C LEU A 18 9.73 -0.25 22.12
N LYS A 19 10.35 0.81 22.64
CA LYS A 19 11.22 0.69 23.82
C LYS A 19 10.46 0.21 25.05
N LYS A 20 9.25 0.75 25.28
CA LYS A 20 8.38 0.33 26.39
C LYS A 20 7.91 -1.12 26.22
N ALA A 21 7.66 -1.57 25.00
CA ALA A 21 7.32 -2.94 24.68
C ALA A 21 8.49 -3.89 24.98
N ILE A 22 9.71 -3.55 24.55
CA ILE A 22 10.93 -4.33 24.84
C ILE A 22 11.14 -4.46 26.34
N THR A 23 11.02 -3.36 27.10
CA THR A 23 11.18 -3.41 28.57
C THR A 23 10.10 -4.24 29.25
N ALA A 24 8.84 -4.13 28.81
CA ALA A 24 7.74 -4.93 29.36
C ALA A 24 7.93 -6.42 29.06
N CYS A 25 8.30 -6.77 27.83
CA CYS A 25 8.58 -8.15 27.42
C CYS A 25 9.78 -8.74 28.20
N THR A 26 10.84 -7.95 28.43
CA THR A 26 11.99 -8.36 29.26
C THR A 26 11.57 -8.63 30.70
N ILE A 27 10.73 -7.77 31.28
CA ILE A 27 10.20 -7.97 32.63
C ILE A 27 9.38 -9.26 32.70
N THR A 28 8.55 -9.52 31.70
CA THR A 28 7.75 -10.75 31.62
C THR A 28 8.63 -11.99 31.54
N ASN A 29 9.67 -11.97 30.68
CA ASN A 29 10.62 -13.09 30.56
C ASN A 29 11.37 -13.37 31.89
N ILE A 30 11.76 -12.33 32.64
CA ILE A 30 12.38 -12.48 33.95
C ILE A 30 11.36 -13.00 34.98
N ALA A 31 10.13 -12.49 34.94
CA ALA A 31 9.07 -12.97 35.85
C ALA A 31 8.74 -14.46 35.62
N LEU A 32 8.82 -14.95 34.37
CA LEU A 32 8.62 -16.38 34.03
C LEU A 32 9.67 -17.31 34.66
N LEU A 33 10.81 -16.79 35.11
CA LEU A 33 11.79 -17.58 35.88
C LEU A 33 11.32 -17.85 37.30
N LEU A 34 10.44 -17.02 37.89
CA LEU A 34 9.99 -17.16 39.28
C LEU A 34 9.25 -18.49 39.55
N PRO A 35 8.23 -18.89 38.78
CA PRO A 35 7.58 -20.19 38.93
C PRO A 35 8.56 -21.36 38.79
N SER A 36 9.53 -21.24 37.88
CA SER A 36 10.56 -22.27 37.67
C SER A 36 11.49 -22.39 38.88
N MET A 37 11.87 -21.28 39.51
CA MET A 37 12.64 -21.28 40.75
C MET A 37 11.85 -21.92 41.89
N VAL A 38 10.56 -21.60 42.03
CA VAL A 38 9.69 -22.22 43.06
C VAL A 38 9.53 -23.72 42.78
N ALA A 39 9.38 -24.14 41.55
CA ALA A 39 9.33 -25.56 41.17
C ALA A 39 10.62 -26.29 41.54
N CYS A 40 11.80 -25.68 41.31
CA CYS A 40 13.08 -26.25 41.73
C CYS A 40 13.18 -26.39 43.26
N LEU A 41 12.74 -25.39 44.01
CA LEU A 41 12.73 -25.45 45.50
C LEU A 41 11.75 -26.51 46.01
N LEU A 42 10.57 -26.66 45.38
CA LEU A 42 9.64 -27.75 45.70
C LEU A 42 10.24 -29.11 45.41
N PHE A 43 10.89 -29.25 44.25
CA PHE A 43 11.57 -30.48 43.86
C PHE A 43 12.70 -30.83 44.84
N TRP A 44 13.50 -29.84 45.25
CA TRP A 44 14.52 -29.99 46.26
C TRP A 44 13.94 -30.51 47.59
N GLU A 45 12.86 -29.92 48.11
CA GLU A 45 12.22 -30.33 49.35
C GLU A 45 11.66 -31.76 49.26
N LEU A 46 11.10 -32.14 48.11
CA LEU A 46 10.57 -33.49 47.87
C LEU A 46 11.66 -34.57 47.76
N LEU A 47 12.89 -34.21 47.41
CA LEU A 47 14.01 -35.13 47.28
C LEU A 47 14.79 -35.33 48.59
N LYS A 48 14.53 -34.56 49.66
CA LYS A 48 15.19 -34.69 50.95
C LYS A 48 15.18 -36.10 51.54
N PRO A 49 14.11 -36.93 51.41
CA PRO A 49 14.12 -38.30 51.91
C PRO A 49 15.22 -39.18 51.30
N PHE A 50 15.61 -38.90 50.06
CA PHE A 50 16.69 -39.64 49.40
C PHE A 50 18.09 -39.30 49.94
N THR A 51 18.22 -38.17 50.68
CA THR A 51 19.45 -37.75 51.35
C THR A 51 19.40 -38.03 52.88
N GLY A 52 18.32 -38.69 53.34
CA GLY A 52 18.14 -39.03 54.73
C GLY A 52 17.51 -37.95 55.61
N GLU A 53 17.03 -36.88 55.05
CA GLU A 53 16.33 -35.79 55.75
C GLU A 53 14.78 -35.95 55.62
N ALA A 54 14.06 -35.49 56.66
CA ALA A 54 12.60 -35.54 56.69
C ALA A 54 11.99 -34.38 55.88
N ILE A 55 10.88 -34.63 55.17
CA ILE A 55 10.11 -33.60 54.46
C ILE A 55 9.47 -32.63 55.46
N SER A 56 9.66 -31.34 55.26
CA SER A 56 8.97 -30.31 56.04
C SER A 56 7.66 -29.89 55.35
N TRP A 57 6.52 -30.38 55.84
CA TRP A 57 5.19 -29.99 55.34
C TRP A 57 4.94 -28.48 55.45
N ALA A 58 5.46 -27.84 56.47
CA ALA A 58 5.36 -26.39 56.62
C ALA A 58 6.13 -25.64 55.51
N ALA A 59 7.28 -26.15 55.07
CA ALA A 59 8.04 -25.59 53.92
C ALA A 59 7.27 -25.78 52.62
N LEU A 60 6.66 -26.95 52.38
CA LEU A 60 5.86 -27.21 51.20
C LEU A 60 4.67 -26.25 51.05
N TRP A 61 3.92 -25.99 52.13
CA TRP A 61 2.81 -25.03 52.10
C TRP A 61 3.28 -23.60 51.85
N LYS A 62 4.43 -23.19 52.41
CA LYS A 62 5.04 -21.87 52.12
C LYS A 62 5.46 -21.76 50.66
N LEU A 63 6.08 -22.78 50.08
CA LEU A 63 6.49 -22.80 48.68
C LEU A 63 5.28 -22.80 47.73
N LEU A 64 4.18 -23.50 48.04
CA LEU A 64 2.93 -23.43 47.34
C LEU A 64 2.34 -22.00 47.31
N GLY A 65 2.32 -21.35 48.49
CA GLY A 65 1.91 -19.94 48.58
C GLY A 65 2.79 -19.00 47.76
N LEU A 66 4.12 -19.21 47.81
CA LEU A 66 5.07 -18.45 46.98
C LEU A 66 4.83 -18.68 45.49
N GLY A 67 4.51 -19.92 45.10
CA GLY A 67 4.15 -20.25 43.70
C GLY A 67 2.90 -19.53 43.22
N LEU A 68 1.88 -19.41 44.08
CA LEU A 68 0.68 -18.64 43.75
C LEU A 68 0.97 -17.15 43.56
N VAL A 69 1.80 -16.57 44.43
CA VAL A 69 2.25 -15.17 44.30
C VAL A 69 3.06 -14.99 43.02
N ALA A 70 3.98 -15.89 42.70
CA ALA A 70 4.75 -15.87 41.47
C ALA A 70 3.84 -15.91 40.22
N ALA A 71 2.81 -16.78 40.23
CA ALA A 71 1.84 -16.87 39.14
C ALA A 71 1.06 -15.56 38.96
N ILE A 72 0.65 -14.92 40.05
CA ILE A 72 -0.04 -13.60 39.97
C ILE A 72 0.90 -12.53 39.41
N LEU A 73 2.17 -12.49 39.85
CA LEU A 73 3.15 -11.55 39.31
C LEU A 73 3.40 -11.75 37.82
N VAL A 74 3.52 -13.00 37.37
CA VAL A 74 3.65 -13.33 35.93
C VAL A 74 2.43 -12.87 35.16
N PHE A 75 1.22 -13.13 35.68
CA PHE A 75 -0.02 -12.67 35.02
C PHE A 75 -0.07 -11.15 34.86
N LEU A 76 0.29 -10.39 35.89
CA LEU A 76 0.32 -8.93 35.86
C LEU A 76 1.39 -8.41 34.89
N ALA A 77 2.57 -9.02 34.88
CA ALA A 77 3.64 -8.70 33.92
C ALA A 77 3.19 -8.98 32.48
N ALA A 78 2.65 -10.17 32.22
CA ALA A 78 2.17 -10.58 30.89
C ALA A 78 1.01 -9.68 30.39
N LYS A 79 0.06 -9.33 31.27
CA LYS A 79 -1.01 -8.37 30.93
C LYS A 79 -0.46 -7.00 30.51
N ASN A 80 0.54 -6.49 31.24
CA ASN A 80 1.16 -5.22 30.92
C ASN A 80 1.98 -5.29 29.61
N ASP A 81 2.71 -6.39 29.39
CA ASP A 81 3.44 -6.67 28.18
C ASP A 81 2.50 -6.72 26.97
N TYR A 82 1.46 -7.54 27.02
CA TYR A 82 0.47 -7.64 25.96
C TYR A 82 -0.10 -6.28 25.58
N ARG A 83 -0.49 -5.47 26.57
CA ARG A 83 -1.03 -4.13 26.34
C ARG A 83 -0.03 -3.19 25.67
N LYS A 84 1.25 -3.19 26.13
CA LYS A 84 2.28 -2.30 25.59
C LYS A 84 2.79 -2.74 24.22
N THR A 85 2.80 -4.03 23.96
CA THR A 85 3.31 -4.58 22.71
C THR A 85 2.27 -4.53 21.61
N TYR A 86 1.09 -5.13 21.80
CA TYR A 86 0.08 -5.23 20.73
C TYR A 86 -0.64 -3.92 20.47
N ILE A 87 -1.11 -3.21 21.50
CA ILE A 87 -1.86 -1.95 21.27
C ILE A 87 -0.95 -0.90 20.60
N ALA A 88 0.31 -0.83 21.00
CA ALA A 88 1.25 0.11 20.39
C ALA A 88 1.53 -0.22 18.92
N SER A 89 1.70 -1.51 18.59
CA SER A 89 1.94 -1.98 17.22
C SER A 89 0.77 -1.68 16.29
N TYR A 90 -0.47 -1.93 16.73
CA TYR A 90 -1.68 -1.60 15.96
C TYR A 90 -1.80 -0.09 15.69
N LYS A 91 -1.50 0.75 16.68
CA LYS A 91 -1.50 2.21 16.51
C LYS A 91 -0.45 2.68 15.52
N GLU A 92 0.76 2.15 15.60
CA GLU A 92 1.84 2.52 14.68
C GLU A 92 1.53 2.04 13.24
N ALA A 93 1.00 0.82 13.08
CA ALA A 93 0.57 0.32 11.78
C ALA A 93 -0.54 1.19 11.16
N SER A 94 -1.53 1.61 11.95
CA SER A 94 -2.56 2.56 11.51
C SER A 94 -1.95 3.89 11.07
N THR A 95 -1.03 4.45 11.87
CA THR A 95 -0.33 5.70 11.54
C THR A 95 0.49 5.55 10.25
N THR A 96 1.13 4.41 10.05
CA THR A 96 1.92 4.13 8.84
C THR A 96 1.03 4.02 7.62
N ARG A 97 -0.14 3.34 7.70
CA ARG A 97 -1.13 3.29 6.61
C ARG A 97 -1.63 4.69 6.22
N LEU A 98 -1.92 5.54 7.22
CA LEU A 98 -2.30 6.93 6.97
C LEU A 98 -1.19 7.73 6.30
N ARG A 99 0.07 7.59 6.75
CA ARG A 99 1.22 8.24 6.11
C ARG A 99 1.41 7.81 4.65
N ILE A 100 1.22 6.52 4.35
CA ILE A 100 1.25 6.02 2.97
C ILE A 100 0.11 6.65 2.17
N ALA A 101 -1.11 6.66 2.67
CA ALA A 101 -2.27 7.25 1.99
C ALA A 101 -2.07 8.76 1.73
N GLU A 102 -1.55 9.50 2.71
CA GLU A 102 -1.22 10.93 2.56
C GLU A 102 -0.10 11.17 1.53
N HIS A 103 0.91 10.28 1.51
CA HIS A 103 1.98 10.37 0.54
C HIS A 103 1.49 10.06 -0.88
N LEU A 104 0.69 8.99 -1.05
CA LEU A 104 0.05 8.64 -2.32
C LEU A 104 -0.75 9.81 -2.90
N ARG A 105 -1.46 10.57 -2.06
CA ARG A 105 -2.21 11.75 -2.50
C ARG A 105 -1.33 12.85 -3.11
N LYS A 106 -0.05 12.92 -2.72
CA LYS A 106 0.91 13.92 -3.21
C LYS A 106 1.72 13.43 -4.40
N LEU A 107 1.65 12.14 -4.74
CA LEU A 107 2.38 11.59 -5.87
C LEU A 107 1.75 12.03 -7.20
N PRO A 108 2.57 12.18 -8.27
CA PRO A 108 2.07 12.50 -9.60
C PRO A 108 1.18 11.37 -10.14
N MET A 109 0.23 11.71 -11.00
CA MET A 109 -0.60 10.70 -11.67
C MET A 109 0.22 9.73 -12.53
N SER A 110 1.40 10.15 -12.98
CA SER A 110 2.36 9.28 -13.68
C SER A 110 2.76 8.05 -12.85
N PHE A 111 2.85 8.18 -11.54
CA PHE A 111 3.14 7.07 -10.65
C PHE A 111 2.07 5.97 -10.73
N PHE A 112 0.79 6.34 -10.74
CA PHE A 112 -0.32 5.39 -10.81
C PHE A 112 -0.47 4.72 -12.18
N ASN A 113 0.09 5.31 -13.23
CA ASN A 113 0.10 4.70 -14.57
C ASN A 113 1.28 3.74 -14.78
N THR A 114 2.33 3.85 -13.97
CA THR A 114 3.54 3.02 -14.08
C THR A 114 3.60 1.91 -13.03
N LYS A 115 2.84 2.05 -11.94
CA LYS A 115 2.78 1.09 -10.85
C LYS A 115 1.47 0.33 -10.87
N ASP A 116 1.56 -0.98 -10.71
CA ASP A 116 0.39 -1.85 -10.56
C ASP A 116 -0.41 -1.49 -9.31
N LEU A 117 -1.72 -1.39 -9.43
CA LEU A 117 -2.64 -1.18 -8.31
C LEU A 117 -2.50 -2.31 -7.27
N SER A 118 -2.24 -3.53 -7.72
CA SER A 118 -2.00 -4.68 -6.84
C SER A 118 -0.76 -4.51 -5.96
N ASP A 119 0.32 -3.89 -6.49
CA ASP A 119 1.53 -3.59 -5.72
C ASP A 119 1.26 -2.55 -4.63
N ILE A 120 0.56 -1.47 -4.96
CA ILE A 120 0.17 -0.42 -4.00
C ILE A 120 -0.74 -1.00 -2.91
N THR A 121 -1.73 -1.80 -3.28
CA THR A 121 -2.64 -2.48 -2.35
C THR A 121 -1.87 -3.43 -1.42
N THR A 122 -0.94 -4.21 -1.96
CA THR A 122 -0.07 -5.11 -1.19
C THR A 122 0.78 -4.33 -0.19
N ASN A 123 1.36 -3.19 -0.56
CA ASN A 123 2.11 -2.32 0.36
C ASN A 123 1.22 -1.82 1.51
N MET A 124 0.01 -1.34 1.21
CA MET A 124 -0.90 -0.80 2.23
C MET A 124 -1.47 -1.88 3.17
N MET A 125 -1.76 -3.06 2.65
CA MET A 125 -2.42 -4.12 3.41
C MET A 125 -1.42 -5.14 3.97
N ALA A 126 -0.73 -5.88 3.10
CA ALA A 126 0.10 -7.00 3.50
C ALA A 126 1.42 -6.56 4.14
N ASP A 127 2.12 -5.57 3.56
CA ASP A 127 3.41 -5.11 4.08
C ASP A 127 3.22 -4.37 5.41
N CYS A 128 2.17 -3.53 5.55
CA CYS A 128 1.84 -2.91 6.84
C CYS A 128 1.44 -3.93 7.90
N SER A 129 0.70 -5.00 7.55
CA SER A 129 0.35 -6.07 8.50
C SER A 129 1.57 -6.91 8.89
N SER A 130 2.49 -7.15 7.97
CA SER A 130 3.77 -7.78 8.26
C SER A 130 4.60 -6.93 9.23
N MET A 131 4.65 -5.61 9.03
CA MET A 131 5.29 -4.66 9.93
C MET A 131 4.67 -4.69 11.33
N GLU A 132 3.35 -4.71 11.41
CA GLU A 132 2.58 -4.82 12.66
C GLU A 132 2.93 -6.09 13.42
N SER A 133 2.94 -7.24 12.74
CA SER A 133 3.35 -8.53 13.31
C SER A 133 4.81 -8.49 13.79
N MET A 134 5.72 -7.87 13.03
CA MET A 134 7.13 -7.73 13.43
C MET A 134 7.30 -6.87 14.68
N LEU A 135 6.54 -5.79 14.80
CA LEU A 135 6.58 -4.89 15.95
C LEU A 135 5.92 -5.49 17.21
N SER A 136 4.98 -6.42 17.04
CA SER A 136 4.29 -7.08 18.17
C SER A 136 4.95 -8.40 18.57
N SER A 137 5.19 -9.31 17.65
CA SER A 137 5.54 -10.70 17.95
C SER A 137 7.00 -11.07 17.65
N THR A 138 7.77 -10.20 16.98
CA THR A 138 9.15 -10.54 16.58
C THR A 138 10.20 -9.70 17.31
N ILE A 139 10.20 -8.38 17.14
CA ILE A 139 11.30 -7.52 17.63
C ILE A 139 11.33 -7.41 19.16
N PRO A 140 10.22 -7.09 19.88
CA PRO A 140 10.28 -7.02 21.34
C PRO A 140 10.63 -8.34 21.99
N PRO A 141 10.00 -9.49 21.64
CA PRO A 141 10.37 -10.77 22.22
C PRO A 141 11.80 -11.20 21.87
N LEU A 142 12.28 -10.92 20.66
CA LEU A 142 13.66 -11.24 20.28
C LEU A 142 14.68 -10.56 21.19
N ILE A 143 14.54 -9.25 21.39
CA ILE A 143 15.45 -8.48 22.24
C ILE A 143 15.31 -8.92 23.71
N ALA A 144 14.08 -9.14 24.17
CA ALA A 144 13.81 -9.62 25.51
C ALA A 144 14.40 -11.02 25.76
N ASN A 145 14.28 -11.94 24.79
CA ASN A 145 14.87 -13.28 24.88
C ASN A 145 16.40 -13.21 24.92
N ILE A 146 17.03 -12.37 24.10
CA ILE A 146 18.49 -12.18 24.12
C ILE A 146 18.94 -11.69 25.50
N ILE A 147 18.25 -10.69 26.06
CA ILE A 147 18.58 -10.15 27.40
C ILE A 147 18.39 -11.22 28.49
N SER A 148 17.25 -11.94 28.47
CA SER A 148 16.96 -12.95 29.49
C SER A 148 17.91 -14.16 29.41
N VAL A 149 18.23 -14.66 28.20
CA VAL A 149 19.19 -15.75 27.99
C VAL A 149 20.58 -15.33 28.46
N THR A 150 21.02 -14.09 28.12
CA THR A 150 22.30 -13.56 28.55
C THR A 150 22.39 -13.44 30.08
N LEU A 151 21.33 -12.91 30.71
CA LEU A 151 21.27 -12.82 32.18
C LEU A 151 21.31 -14.20 32.84
N THR A 152 20.53 -15.15 32.31
CA THR A 152 20.52 -16.53 32.81
C THR A 152 21.88 -17.22 32.64
N CYS A 153 22.56 -17.00 31.50
CA CYS A 153 23.92 -17.50 31.27
C CYS A 153 24.90 -16.97 32.34
N ILE A 154 24.85 -15.68 32.62
CA ILE A 154 25.69 -15.05 33.65
C ILE A 154 25.39 -15.64 35.06
N CYS A 155 24.12 -15.75 35.40
CA CYS A 155 23.71 -16.34 36.70
C CYS A 155 24.18 -17.80 36.85
N LEU A 156 24.02 -18.62 35.82
CA LEU A 156 24.48 -20.00 35.82
C LEU A 156 26.01 -20.12 35.88
N ALA A 157 26.73 -19.22 35.22
CA ALA A 157 28.19 -19.20 35.28
C ALA A 157 28.73 -18.87 36.67
N PHE A 158 28.02 -18.04 37.46
CA PHE A 158 28.34 -17.80 38.87
C PHE A 158 28.04 -19.02 39.74
N PHE A 159 27.04 -19.85 39.40
CA PHE A 159 26.71 -21.06 40.15
C PHE A 159 27.71 -22.19 39.85
N ASP A 160 27.89 -22.57 38.59
CA ASP A 160 28.93 -23.48 38.11
C ASP A 160 29.26 -23.19 36.63
N TRP A 161 30.45 -22.60 36.39
CA TRP A 161 30.88 -22.20 35.06
C TRP A 161 31.04 -23.38 34.08
N ARG A 162 31.35 -24.60 34.60
CA ARG A 162 31.53 -25.80 33.78
C ARG A 162 30.21 -26.29 33.20
N MET A 163 29.18 -26.31 34.06
CA MET A 163 27.82 -26.65 33.63
C MET A 163 27.22 -25.57 32.73
N ALA A 164 27.44 -24.27 33.03
CA ALA A 164 27.04 -23.19 32.15
C ALA A 164 27.67 -23.35 30.76
N PHE A 165 28.96 -23.64 30.67
CA PHE A 165 29.63 -23.91 29.40
C PHE A 165 29.01 -25.12 28.68
N ALA A 166 28.71 -26.21 29.37
CA ALA A 166 28.07 -27.40 28.79
C ALA A 166 26.69 -27.06 28.15
N ILE A 167 25.87 -26.26 28.85
CA ILE A 167 24.53 -25.86 28.40
C ILE A 167 24.61 -24.97 27.15
N PHE A 168 25.54 -24.01 27.13
CA PHE A 168 25.60 -22.99 26.07
C PHE A 168 26.58 -23.28 24.93
N CYS A 169 27.41 -24.37 25.01
CA CYS A 169 28.45 -24.64 24.00
C CYS A 169 27.92 -24.88 22.60
N THR A 170 26.66 -25.34 22.45
CA THR A 170 26.02 -25.55 21.13
C THR A 170 25.40 -24.28 20.55
N MET A 171 25.17 -23.23 21.36
CA MET A 171 24.53 -21.99 20.94
C MET A 171 25.30 -21.25 19.82
N PRO A 172 26.63 -21.07 19.88
CA PRO A 172 27.38 -20.42 18.79
C PRO A 172 27.22 -21.15 17.47
N VAL A 173 27.25 -22.49 17.48
CA VAL A 173 27.11 -23.32 16.27
C VAL A 173 25.75 -23.11 15.61
N THR A 174 24.67 -23.13 16.41
CA THR A 174 23.31 -22.89 15.90
C THR A 174 23.14 -21.49 15.35
N PHE A 175 23.76 -20.50 15.98
CA PHE A 175 23.75 -19.12 15.50
C PHE A 175 24.49 -18.96 14.15
N PHE A 176 25.65 -19.59 13.99
CA PHE A 176 26.38 -19.57 12.71
C PHE A 176 25.61 -20.25 11.58
N ILE A 177 24.86 -21.31 11.84
CA ILE A 177 24.02 -21.98 10.84
C ILE A 177 22.93 -21.02 10.34
N ILE A 178 22.21 -20.34 11.24
CA ILE A 178 21.16 -19.39 10.88
C ILE A 178 21.73 -18.20 10.10
N LEU A 179 22.83 -17.60 10.55
CA LEU A 179 23.47 -16.51 9.84
C LEU A 179 24.03 -16.91 8.47
N GLY A 180 24.59 -18.11 8.36
CA GLY A 180 25.07 -18.67 7.09
C GLY A 180 23.96 -18.85 6.06
N GLY A 181 22.75 -19.21 6.52
CA GLY A 181 21.56 -19.34 5.67
C GLY A 181 20.94 -18.03 5.21
N ARG A 182 21.32 -16.88 5.79
CA ARG A 182 20.69 -15.56 5.55
C ARG A 182 20.58 -15.18 4.07
N LYS A 183 21.68 -15.30 3.32
CA LYS A 183 21.70 -14.93 1.89
C LYS A 183 20.71 -15.75 1.06
N LEU A 184 20.65 -17.05 1.32
CA LEU A 184 19.69 -17.94 0.66
C LEU A 184 18.25 -17.54 1.00
N GLN A 185 17.95 -17.30 2.26
CA GLN A 185 16.61 -16.91 2.70
C GLN A 185 16.17 -15.59 2.10
N LEU A 186 17.01 -14.55 2.12
CA LEU A 186 16.72 -13.26 1.50
C LEU A 186 16.37 -13.42 0.02
N HIS A 187 17.21 -14.13 -0.73
CA HIS A 187 16.95 -14.36 -2.15
C HIS A 187 15.63 -15.12 -2.41
N LEU A 188 15.31 -16.11 -1.57
CA LEU A 188 14.06 -16.85 -1.70
C LEU A 188 12.84 -16.01 -1.32
N PHE A 189 12.94 -15.15 -0.30
CA PHE A 189 11.87 -14.22 0.09
C PHE A 189 11.60 -13.16 -0.99
N ASP A 190 12.64 -12.55 -1.56
CA ASP A 190 12.48 -11.59 -2.66
C ASP A 190 11.78 -12.25 -3.84
N LYS A 191 12.25 -13.45 -4.25
CA LYS A 191 11.60 -14.20 -5.32
C LYS A 191 10.16 -14.62 -5.00
N GLN A 192 9.85 -14.90 -3.73
CA GLN A 192 8.48 -15.23 -3.32
C GLN A 192 7.55 -14.01 -3.48
N VAL A 193 8.05 -12.81 -3.15
CA VAL A 193 7.28 -11.57 -3.33
C VAL A 193 6.98 -11.34 -4.80
N ASP A 194 7.99 -11.45 -5.68
CA ASP A 194 7.82 -11.24 -7.12
C ASP A 194 6.79 -12.21 -7.72
N VAL A 195 6.91 -13.50 -7.41
CA VAL A 195 5.98 -14.54 -7.90
C VAL A 195 4.57 -14.34 -7.32
N LYS A 196 4.45 -13.85 -6.09
CA LYS A 196 3.15 -13.55 -5.48
C LYS A 196 2.47 -12.35 -6.16
N LEU A 197 3.23 -11.31 -6.49
CA LEU A 197 2.73 -10.14 -7.24
C LEU A 197 2.26 -10.56 -8.64
N GLU A 198 3.06 -11.33 -9.34
CA GLU A 198 2.69 -11.87 -10.66
C GLU A 198 1.40 -12.70 -10.59
N ALA A 199 1.28 -13.60 -9.60
CA ALA A 199 0.05 -14.39 -9.41
C ALA A 199 -1.16 -13.48 -9.10
N SER A 200 -0.98 -12.42 -8.30
CA SER A 200 -2.04 -11.47 -8.01
C SER A 200 -2.48 -10.68 -9.25
N SER A 201 -1.53 -10.27 -10.08
CA SER A 201 -1.82 -9.60 -11.37
C SER A 201 -2.58 -10.53 -12.32
N GLN A 202 -2.19 -11.81 -12.43
CA GLN A 202 -2.89 -12.79 -13.25
C GLN A 202 -4.31 -13.10 -12.75
N ILE A 203 -4.51 -13.12 -11.43
CA ILE A 203 -5.86 -13.24 -10.83
C ILE A 203 -6.72 -12.03 -11.21
N GLN A 204 -6.17 -10.82 -11.08
CA GLN A 204 -6.88 -9.59 -11.42
C GLN A 204 -7.26 -9.56 -12.90
N GLU A 205 -6.30 -9.81 -13.81
CA GLU A 205 -6.54 -9.90 -15.26
C GLU A 205 -7.63 -10.93 -15.60
N TYR A 206 -7.58 -12.11 -14.96
CA TYR A 206 -8.57 -13.16 -15.15
C TYR A 206 -9.98 -12.72 -14.71
N LEU A 207 -10.10 -12.04 -13.55
CA LEU A 207 -11.38 -11.56 -13.03
C LEU A 207 -11.93 -10.40 -13.86
N GLU A 208 -11.11 -9.45 -14.28
CA GLU A 208 -11.52 -8.34 -15.16
C GLU A 208 -11.98 -8.85 -16.54
N GLY A 209 -11.24 -9.83 -17.08
CA GLY A 209 -11.54 -10.46 -18.37
C GLY A 209 -12.60 -11.56 -18.34
N ILE A 210 -13.19 -11.91 -17.19
CA ILE A 210 -14.04 -13.11 -17.04
C ILE A 210 -15.25 -13.14 -18.00
N LYS A 211 -15.83 -11.98 -18.27
CA LYS A 211 -16.96 -11.85 -19.20
C LYS A 211 -16.54 -12.21 -20.62
N ILE A 212 -15.36 -11.74 -21.05
CA ILE A 212 -14.81 -12.03 -22.39
C ILE A 212 -14.43 -13.50 -22.48
N ILE A 213 -13.74 -14.03 -21.46
CA ILE A 213 -13.34 -15.43 -21.38
C ILE A 213 -14.55 -16.35 -21.52
N LYS A 214 -15.65 -16.05 -20.80
CA LYS A 214 -16.89 -16.83 -20.87
C LYS A 214 -17.60 -16.69 -22.23
N SER A 215 -17.67 -15.47 -22.78
CA SER A 215 -18.35 -15.23 -24.07
C SER A 215 -17.62 -15.88 -25.24
N CYS A 216 -16.30 -15.99 -25.19
CA CYS A 216 -15.49 -16.59 -26.24
C CYS A 216 -15.22 -18.09 -26.03
N GLY A 217 -15.72 -18.69 -24.93
CA GLY A 217 -15.45 -20.11 -24.63
C GLY A 217 -13.99 -20.45 -24.31
N LEU A 218 -13.17 -19.45 -23.93
CA LEU A 218 -11.72 -19.56 -23.74
C LEU A 218 -11.31 -20.08 -22.33
N GLY A 219 -12.26 -20.69 -21.60
CA GLY A 219 -12.02 -21.12 -20.21
C GLY A 219 -10.76 -21.97 -20.01
N GLY A 220 -10.40 -22.85 -20.99
CA GLY A 220 -9.20 -23.70 -20.90
C GLY A 220 -7.89 -22.93 -21.06
N SER A 221 -7.69 -22.21 -22.16
CA SER A 221 -6.39 -21.61 -22.50
C SER A 221 -5.97 -20.44 -21.61
N ARG A 222 -6.93 -19.62 -21.15
CA ARG A 222 -6.65 -18.52 -20.21
C ARG A 222 -6.50 -19.03 -18.78
N PHE A 223 -7.17 -20.11 -18.42
CA PHE A 223 -7.00 -20.79 -17.14
C PHE A 223 -5.59 -21.36 -16.99
N ASP A 224 -4.97 -21.86 -18.08
CA ASP A 224 -3.60 -22.38 -18.06
C ASP A 224 -2.55 -21.34 -17.63
N ALA A 225 -2.71 -20.07 -18.02
CA ALA A 225 -1.81 -18.99 -17.58
C ALA A 225 -1.93 -18.75 -16.07
N LEU A 226 -3.17 -18.63 -15.57
CA LEU A 226 -3.46 -18.49 -14.14
C LEU A 226 -2.96 -19.70 -13.35
N ASP A 227 -3.23 -20.93 -13.82
CA ASP A 227 -2.76 -22.16 -13.16
C ASP A 227 -1.23 -22.19 -13.08
N LYS A 228 -0.51 -21.85 -14.15
CA LYS A 228 0.95 -21.74 -14.14
C LYS A 228 1.45 -20.74 -13.10
N ALA A 229 0.84 -19.57 -12.98
CA ALA A 229 1.20 -18.56 -11.99
C ALA A 229 0.95 -19.07 -10.55
N LEU A 230 -0.20 -19.70 -10.30
CA LEU A 230 -0.52 -20.33 -9.01
C LEU A 230 0.41 -21.52 -8.67
N GLN A 231 0.77 -22.35 -9.65
CA GLN A 231 1.73 -23.43 -9.47
C GLN A 231 3.15 -22.88 -9.18
N ALA A 232 3.55 -21.79 -9.83
CA ALA A 232 4.81 -21.11 -9.54
C ALA A 232 4.81 -20.56 -8.10
N MET A 233 3.72 -19.92 -7.67
CA MET A 233 3.54 -19.43 -6.30
C MET A 233 3.61 -20.57 -5.28
N LYS A 234 2.93 -21.69 -5.53
CA LYS A 234 3.00 -22.90 -4.71
C LYS A 234 4.44 -23.44 -4.61
N LYS A 235 5.14 -23.56 -5.74
CA LYS A 235 6.51 -24.08 -5.78
C LYS A 235 7.49 -23.21 -4.99
N ILE A 236 7.39 -21.88 -5.11
CA ILE A 236 8.29 -21.00 -4.37
C ILE A 236 7.95 -21.00 -2.87
N ALA A 237 6.66 -21.03 -2.50
CA ALA A 237 6.24 -21.11 -1.11
C ALA A 237 6.80 -22.39 -0.42
N ILE A 238 6.69 -23.54 -1.08
CA ILE A 238 7.28 -24.80 -0.58
C ILE A 238 8.80 -24.67 -0.44
N LYS A 239 9.50 -24.07 -1.40
CA LYS A 239 10.97 -23.89 -1.33
C LYS A 239 11.37 -22.97 -0.15
N VAL A 240 10.65 -21.88 0.06
CA VAL A 240 10.89 -20.97 1.19
C VAL A 240 10.66 -21.70 2.51
N GLU A 241 9.55 -22.43 2.64
CA GLU A 241 9.21 -23.17 3.86
C GLU A 241 10.24 -24.25 4.17
N LEU A 242 10.63 -25.05 3.16
CA LEU A 242 11.66 -26.07 3.33
C LEU A 242 13.02 -25.47 3.71
N ALA A 243 13.45 -24.39 3.05
CA ALA A 243 14.72 -23.74 3.36
C ALA A 243 14.74 -23.17 4.78
N SER A 244 13.66 -22.48 5.19
CA SER A 244 13.52 -21.93 6.54
C SER A 244 13.38 -23.04 7.58
N GLY A 245 12.55 -24.05 7.29
CA GLY A 245 12.32 -25.19 8.17
C GLY A 245 13.60 -26.01 8.41
N ILE A 246 14.34 -26.35 7.36
CA ILE A 246 15.60 -27.11 7.50
C ILE A 246 16.62 -26.33 8.33
N LEU A 247 16.74 -25.01 8.12
CA LEU A 247 17.67 -24.18 8.89
C LEU A 247 17.29 -24.11 10.37
N VAL A 248 16.01 -23.84 10.67
CA VAL A 248 15.54 -23.70 12.06
C VAL A 248 15.51 -25.04 12.77
N GLN A 249 14.98 -26.10 12.13
CA GLN A 249 14.92 -27.43 12.74
C GLN A 249 16.30 -28.07 12.87
N GLY A 250 17.17 -27.88 11.88
CA GLY A 250 18.58 -28.34 11.97
C GLY A 250 19.31 -27.68 13.14
N ALA A 251 19.17 -26.34 13.27
CA ALA A 251 19.72 -25.62 14.40
C ALA A 251 19.11 -26.09 15.74
N SER A 252 17.81 -26.37 15.78
CA SER A 252 17.09 -26.90 16.95
C SER A 252 17.64 -28.27 17.39
N LEU A 253 17.87 -29.18 16.45
CA LEU A 253 18.43 -30.50 16.76
C LEU A 253 19.83 -30.39 17.38
N ILE A 254 20.68 -29.51 16.83
CA ILE A 254 22.02 -29.27 17.39
C ILE A 254 21.94 -28.65 18.79
N LEU A 255 21.01 -27.72 18.99
CA LEU A 255 20.81 -27.14 20.32
C LEU A 255 20.37 -28.20 21.34
N GLN A 256 19.41 -29.07 20.95
CA GLN A 256 18.92 -30.14 21.82
C GLN A 256 20.01 -31.21 22.11
N ALA A 257 20.93 -31.45 21.19
CA ALA A 257 22.11 -32.30 21.46
C ALA A 257 22.97 -31.74 22.62
N GLY A 258 22.90 -30.43 22.89
CA GLY A 258 23.52 -29.80 24.06
C GLY A 258 23.02 -30.36 25.39
N LEU A 259 21.77 -30.86 25.47
CA LEU A 259 21.27 -31.54 26.67
C LEU A 259 22.07 -32.83 26.92
N GLY A 260 22.36 -33.61 25.87
CA GLY A 260 23.21 -34.81 25.99
C GLY A 260 24.62 -34.47 26.46
N ILE A 261 25.21 -33.38 25.94
CA ILE A 261 26.52 -32.88 26.42
C ILE A 261 26.46 -32.47 27.88
N THR A 262 25.39 -31.78 28.28
CA THR A 262 25.18 -31.35 29.70
C THR A 262 25.06 -32.55 30.62
N ILE A 263 24.32 -33.60 30.24
CA ILE A 263 24.19 -34.84 31.01
C ILE A 263 25.55 -35.54 31.10
N PHE A 264 26.28 -35.64 29.98
CA PHE A 264 27.59 -36.29 29.96
C PHE A 264 28.61 -35.58 30.87
N ILE A 265 28.76 -34.27 30.72
CA ILE A 265 29.66 -33.46 31.58
C ILE A 265 29.22 -33.50 33.04
N GLY A 266 27.91 -33.40 33.32
CA GLY A 266 27.37 -33.53 34.66
C GLY A 266 27.68 -34.86 35.31
N THR A 267 27.55 -35.97 34.59
CA THR A 267 27.90 -37.30 35.06
C THR A 267 29.40 -37.42 35.38
N VAL A 268 30.27 -36.88 34.53
CA VAL A 268 31.72 -36.85 34.79
C VAL A 268 32.06 -36.03 36.05
N LEU A 269 31.34 -34.91 36.26
CA LEU A 269 31.56 -34.06 37.44
C LEU A 269 31.06 -34.73 38.74
N ILE A 270 29.96 -35.50 38.70
CA ILE A 270 29.49 -36.30 39.85
C ILE A 270 30.49 -37.42 40.20
N THR A 271 30.89 -38.19 39.19
CA THR A 271 31.86 -39.28 39.41
C THR A 271 33.21 -38.76 39.92
N GLY A 272 33.57 -37.54 39.56
CA GLY A 272 34.74 -36.83 40.07
C GLY A 272 34.54 -36.15 41.43
N GLY A 273 33.39 -36.27 42.08
CA GLY A 273 33.09 -35.69 43.40
C GLY A 273 33.04 -34.16 43.42
N LYS A 274 32.85 -33.52 42.23
CA LYS A 274 32.89 -32.05 42.08
C LYS A 274 31.52 -31.40 42.18
N ILE A 275 30.44 -32.15 41.94
CA ILE A 275 29.05 -31.70 42.05
C ILE A 275 28.23 -32.82 42.67
N GLU A 276 27.27 -32.47 43.52
CA GLU A 276 26.30 -33.39 44.10
C GLU A 276 25.16 -33.70 43.11
N LEU A 277 24.46 -34.80 43.31
CA LEU A 277 23.37 -35.25 42.44
C LEU A 277 22.23 -34.22 42.37
N LEU A 278 21.86 -33.62 43.48
CA LEU A 278 20.75 -32.68 43.57
C LEU A 278 20.98 -31.40 42.80
N PRO A 279 22.10 -30.67 42.92
CA PRO A 279 22.46 -29.55 42.06
C PRO A 279 22.45 -29.89 40.55
N LEU A 280 22.92 -31.10 40.16
CA LEU A 280 22.89 -31.53 38.79
C LEU A 280 21.46 -31.65 38.23
N LEU A 281 20.54 -32.26 39.00
CA LEU A 281 19.14 -32.39 38.60
C LEU A 281 18.47 -31.03 38.43
N VAL A 282 18.74 -30.07 39.31
CA VAL A 282 18.27 -28.69 39.21
C VAL A 282 18.81 -28.02 37.94
N LEU A 283 20.10 -28.15 37.65
CA LEU A 283 20.72 -27.58 36.43
C LEU A 283 20.16 -28.19 35.16
N LEU A 284 19.86 -29.49 35.14
CA LEU A 284 19.20 -30.15 34.00
C LEU A 284 17.78 -29.64 33.79
N MET A 285 17.00 -29.40 34.84
CA MET A 285 15.69 -28.77 34.75
C MET A 285 15.78 -27.35 34.14
N PHE A 286 16.74 -26.54 34.60
CA PHE A 286 16.96 -25.20 34.04
C PHE A 286 17.42 -25.26 32.58
N SER A 287 18.26 -26.24 32.20
CA SER A 287 18.73 -26.34 30.82
C SER A 287 17.58 -26.56 29.83
N THR A 288 16.57 -27.36 30.16
CA THR A 288 15.39 -27.58 29.30
C THR A 288 14.55 -26.31 29.16
N GLN A 289 14.47 -25.48 30.20
CA GLN A 289 13.74 -24.21 30.16
C GLN A 289 14.44 -23.12 29.35
N ILE A 290 15.77 -23.11 29.30
CA ILE A 290 16.57 -22.11 28.58
C ILE A 290 16.53 -22.34 27.08
N TYR A 291 16.40 -23.57 26.61
CA TYR A 291 16.39 -23.88 25.18
C TYR A 291 15.18 -23.33 24.44
N GLY A 292 14.02 -23.17 25.13
CA GLY A 292 12.83 -22.53 24.56
C GLY A 292 13.08 -21.10 24.05
N PRO A 293 13.52 -20.17 24.91
CA PRO A 293 13.92 -18.81 24.51
C PRO A 293 15.01 -18.77 23.43
N ILE A 294 16.00 -19.67 23.46
CA ILE A 294 17.05 -19.74 22.42
C ILE A 294 16.44 -20.15 21.08
N LEU A 295 15.57 -21.15 21.05
CA LEU A 295 14.84 -21.55 19.84
C LEU A 295 13.96 -20.42 19.30
N ALA A 296 13.31 -19.66 20.20
CA ALA A 296 12.54 -18.48 19.83
C ALA A 296 13.43 -17.41 19.17
N ILE A 297 14.63 -17.16 19.70
CA ILE A 297 15.61 -16.26 19.10
C ILE A 297 15.95 -16.70 17.66
N LEU A 298 16.24 -17.99 17.46
CA LEU A 298 16.60 -18.54 16.14
C LEU A 298 15.45 -18.36 15.11
N SER A 299 14.22 -18.65 15.52
CA SER A 299 13.02 -18.46 14.70
C SER A 299 12.76 -16.98 14.39
N GLN A 300 12.88 -16.11 15.39
CA GLN A 300 12.66 -14.67 15.24
C GLN A 300 13.74 -14.01 14.37
N LEU A 301 15.00 -14.46 14.42
CA LEU A 301 16.06 -14.01 13.52
C LEU A 301 15.72 -14.30 12.05
N THR A 302 15.17 -15.45 11.77
CA THR A 302 14.70 -15.81 10.42
C THR A 302 13.59 -14.87 9.94
N SER A 303 12.63 -14.55 10.81
CA SER A 303 11.56 -13.59 10.52
C SER A 303 12.10 -12.17 10.25
N LEU A 304 13.20 -11.75 10.91
CA LEU A 304 13.83 -10.46 10.65
C LEU A 304 14.41 -10.33 9.24
N PHE A 305 14.77 -11.43 8.58
CA PHE A 305 15.23 -11.37 7.19
C PHE A 305 14.10 -10.97 6.24
N HIS A 306 12.90 -11.47 6.48
CA HIS A 306 11.72 -11.04 5.73
C HIS A 306 11.39 -9.54 5.93
N LEU A 307 11.61 -9.01 7.12
CA LEU A 307 11.38 -7.59 7.43
C LEU A 307 12.20 -6.66 6.53
N GLU A 308 13.42 -7.04 6.16
CA GLU A 308 14.29 -6.23 5.30
C GLU A 308 13.64 -5.99 3.92
N THR A 309 13.06 -7.01 3.31
CA THR A 309 12.32 -6.92 2.04
C THR A 309 11.09 -6.02 2.18
N VAL A 310 10.25 -6.25 3.20
CA VAL A 310 9.04 -5.46 3.47
C VAL A 310 9.37 -3.98 3.69
N THR A 311 10.33 -3.67 4.55
CA THR A 311 10.70 -2.27 4.84
C THR A 311 11.33 -1.56 3.65
N ASN A 312 12.09 -2.26 2.80
CA ASN A 312 12.64 -1.67 1.58
C ASN A 312 11.54 -1.31 0.58
N ARG A 313 10.53 -2.15 0.38
CA ARG A 313 9.37 -1.84 -0.48
C ARG A 313 8.62 -0.61 0.02
N MET A 314 8.27 -0.57 1.31
CA MET A 314 7.61 0.58 1.92
C MET A 314 8.46 1.86 1.83
N ARG A 315 9.79 1.74 2.01
CA ARG A 315 10.71 2.85 1.87
C ARG A 315 10.70 3.40 0.45
N THR A 316 10.83 2.54 -0.57
CA THR A 316 10.77 2.94 -1.97
C THR A 316 9.50 3.73 -2.26
N LEU A 317 8.34 3.28 -1.78
CA LEU A 317 7.08 3.99 -1.94
C LEU A 317 7.11 5.38 -1.27
N LEU A 318 7.51 5.46 0.00
CA LEU A 318 7.51 6.70 0.78
C LEU A 318 8.64 7.68 0.39
N THR A 319 9.68 7.23 -0.30
CA THR A 319 10.76 8.08 -0.82
C THR A 319 10.56 8.46 -2.29
N THR A 320 9.51 7.97 -2.95
CA THR A 320 9.14 8.42 -4.30
C THR A 320 8.87 9.93 -4.26
N PRO A 321 9.50 10.73 -5.13
CA PRO A 321 9.34 12.17 -5.10
C PRO A 321 7.88 12.58 -5.28
N ALA A 322 7.37 13.38 -4.37
CA ALA A 322 6.07 14.05 -4.52
C ALA A 322 6.23 15.26 -5.46
N MET A 323 5.14 15.66 -6.09
CA MET A 323 5.12 16.94 -6.80
C MET A 323 5.14 18.08 -5.78
N GLU A 324 6.14 18.94 -5.90
CA GLU A 324 6.27 20.14 -5.07
C GLU A 324 5.71 21.36 -5.78
N GLY A 325 5.29 22.35 -5.04
CA GLY A 325 4.80 23.64 -5.52
C GLY A 325 4.46 24.54 -4.34
N GLU A 326 4.31 25.82 -4.62
CA GLU A 326 3.91 26.81 -3.63
C GLU A 326 2.38 27.03 -3.70
N ASP A 327 1.81 27.36 -2.56
CA ASP A 327 0.38 27.74 -2.47
C ASP A 327 0.21 29.16 -3.03
N LYS A 328 0.06 29.27 -4.36
CA LYS A 328 -0.09 30.52 -5.09
C LYS A 328 -1.47 30.59 -5.73
N ASP A 329 -2.18 31.67 -5.49
CA ASP A 329 -3.45 31.92 -6.13
C ASP A 329 -3.26 32.33 -7.59
N VAL A 330 -3.96 31.62 -8.47
CA VAL A 330 -4.03 31.94 -9.89
C VAL A 330 -5.13 33.00 -10.11
N SER A 331 -4.75 34.20 -10.50
CA SER A 331 -5.70 35.32 -10.69
C SER A 331 -6.23 35.46 -12.12
N LYS A 332 -5.56 34.88 -13.09
CA LYS A 332 -5.97 34.86 -14.49
C LYS A 332 -5.93 33.43 -15.00
N TYR A 333 -6.80 33.12 -15.95
CA TYR A 333 -7.04 31.76 -16.41
C TYR A 333 -6.71 31.56 -17.91
N ASP A 334 -5.88 32.45 -18.47
CA ASP A 334 -5.24 32.24 -19.76
C ASP A 334 -4.18 31.14 -19.63
N ILE A 335 -4.07 30.29 -20.66
CA ILE A 335 -3.15 29.15 -20.65
C ILE A 335 -2.18 29.30 -21.81
N GLU A 336 -0.88 29.18 -21.55
CA GLU A 336 0.15 29.30 -22.58
C GLU A 336 1.11 28.09 -22.53
N LEU A 337 1.33 27.48 -23.68
CA LEU A 337 2.34 26.45 -23.88
C LEU A 337 3.47 27.03 -24.73
N LYS A 338 4.74 26.89 -24.27
CA LYS A 338 5.94 27.35 -24.97
C LYS A 338 6.92 26.20 -25.19
N ASN A 339 7.14 25.84 -26.46
CA ASN A 339 8.10 24.83 -26.92
C ASN A 339 8.01 23.50 -26.11
N VAL A 340 6.78 23.05 -25.84
CA VAL A 340 6.51 21.89 -24.99
C VAL A 340 6.89 20.60 -25.72
N THR A 341 7.77 19.82 -25.07
CA THR A 341 8.12 18.46 -25.49
C THR A 341 7.89 17.50 -24.34
N PHE A 342 7.23 16.39 -24.62
CA PHE A 342 6.90 15.38 -23.61
C PHE A 342 6.76 13.98 -24.21
N GLY A 343 7.10 12.96 -23.41
CA GLY A 343 6.84 11.55 -23.69
C GLY A 343 6.71 10.74 -22.40
N TYR A 344 5.89 9.73 -22.40
CA TYR A 344 5.69 8.83 -21.26
C TYR A 344 6.92 7.95 -20.99
N ASN A 345 7.59 7.53 -22.08
CA ASN A 345 8.82 6.73 -22.07
C ASN A 345 9.94 7.52 -22.77
N GLN A 346 10.92 6.83 -23.38
CA GLN A 346 12.02 7.50 -24.09
C GLN A 346 11.57 8.29 -25.31
N ASP A 347 10.50 7.88 -25.98
CA ASP A 347 9.97 8.52 -27.19
C ASP A 347 9.09 9.73 -26.86
N ASP A 348 9.24 10.80 -27.65
CA ASP A 348 8.46 12.02 -27.52
C ASP A 348 7.10 11.88 -28.20
N VAL A 349 6.03 12.01 -27.39
CA VAL A 349 4.62 12.03 -27.85
C VAL A 349 4.19 13.44 -28.26
N ILE A 350 4.65 14.47 -27.54
CA ILE A 350 4.46 15.88 -27.87
C ILE A 350 5.82 16.46 -28.25
N LYS A 351 5.87 17.14 -29.41
CA LYS A 351 7.11 17.57 -30.07
C LYS A 351 7.06 19.05 -30.40
N ASP A 352 7.66 19.89 -29.52
CA ASP A 352 7.83 21.32 -29.73
C ASP A 352 6.50 22.05 -30.03
N VAL A 353 5.52 21.87 -29.13
CA VAL A 353 4.18 22.47 -29.30
C VAL A 353 4.12 23.80 -28.57
N SER A 354 3.65 24.84 -29.24
CA SER A 354 3.44 26.19 -28.70
C SER A 354 2.09 26.73 -29.14
N PHE A 355 1.27 27.21 -28.22
CA PHE A 355 0.00 27.91 -28.46
C PHE A 355 -0.46 28.61 -27.16
N SER A 356 -1.47 29.47 -27.31
CA SER A 356 -2.13 30.15 -26.18
C SER A 356 -3.65 29.95 -26.27
N ILE A 357 -4.28 29.90 -25.11
CA ILE A 357 -5.72 29.81 -24.89
C ILE A 357 -6.14 31.04 -24.08
N PRO A 358 -6.89 31.97 -24.66
CA PRO A 358 -7.37 33.13 -23.93
C PRO A 358 -8.32 32.75 -22.80
N ALA A 359 -8.30 33.53 -21.70
CA ALA A 359 -9.27 33.35 -20.61
C ALA A 359 -10.70 33.54 -21.14
N GLY A 360 -11.61 32.65 -20.73
CA GLY A 360 -13.03 32.71 -21.10
C GLY A 360 -13.32 32.24 -22.53
N SER A 361 -12.36 31.64 -23.25
CA SER A 361 -12.55 31.09 -24.60
C SER A 361 -12.71 29.57 -24.61
N VAL A 362 -13.40 29.07 -25.62
CA VAL A 362 -13.55 27.63 -25.91
C VAL A 362 -12.53 27.22 -26.96
N THR A 363 -11.55 26.42 -26.59
CA THR A 363 -10.52 25.89 -27.48
C THR A 363 -10.71 24.38 -27.68
N ALA A 364 -10.82 23.96 -28.93
CA ALA A 364 -10.96 22.58 -29.33
C ALA A 364 -9.63 21.96 -29.78
N LEU A 365 -9.28 20.80 -29.26
CA LEU A 365 -8.16 19.96 -29.69
C LEU A 365 -8.68 18.89 -30.66
N VAL A 366 -8.22 18.92 -31.91
CA VAL A 366 -8.65 18.05 -33.01
C VAL A 366 -7.44 17.32 -33.59
N GLY A 367 -7.66 16.16 -34.18
CA GLY A 367 -6.62 15.40 -34.88
C GLY A 367 -6.85 13.89 -34.84
N PRO A 368 -6.06 13.10 -35.55
CA PRO A 368 -6.16 11.64 -35.57
C PRO A 368 -5.98 11.02 -34.16
N SER A 369 -6.40 9.76 -34.00
CA SER A 369 -6.08 8.98 -32.78
C SER A 369 -4.56 8.92 -32.58
N GLY A 370 -4.09 9.09 -31.36
CA GLY A 370 -2.66 9.08 -31.04
C GLY A 370 -1.91 10.39 -31.35
N SER A 371 -2.58 11.45 -31.84
CA SER A 371 -1.92 12.73 -32.15
C SER A 371 -1.47 13.55 -30.91
N GLY A 372 -1.82 13.13 -29.70
CA GLY A 372 -1.38 13.79 -28.45
C GLY A 372 -2.41 14.69 -27.77
N LYS A 373 -3.68 14.74 -28.22
CA LYS A 373 -4.75 15.60 -27.66
C LYS A 373 -4.94 15.40 -26.14
N SER A 374 -5.22 14.18 -25.71
CA SER A 374 -5.42 13.86 -24.28
C SER A 374 -4.13 14.03 -23.47
N THR A 375 -2.96 13.89 -24.12
CA THR A 375 -1.67 14.17 -23.46
C THR A 375 -1.52 15.66 -23.14
N ILE A 376 -1.87 16.56 -24.07
CA ILE A 376 -1.84 18.02 -23.83
C ILE A 376 -2.77 18.40 -22.68
N SER A 377 -4.01 17.91 -22.66
CA SER A 377 -4.96 18.16 -21.57
C SER A 377 -4.40 17.71 -20.20
N LYS A 378 -3.79 16.51 -20.17
CA LYS A 378 -3.16 15.97 -18.94
C LYS A 378 -1.92 16.76 -18.51
N LEU A 379 -1.15 17.32 -19.45
CA LEU A 379 0.01 18.19 -19.15
C LEU A 379 -0.43 19.56 -18.62
N ILE A 380 -1.48 20.16 -19.15
CA ILE A 380 -2.07 21.39 -18.64
C ILE A 380 -2.55 21.19 -17.20
N ALA A 381 -3.13 20.02 -16.91
CA ALA A 381 -3.52 19.62 -15.56
C ALA A 381 -2.35 19.26 -14.64
N ARG A 382 -1.13 19.31 -15.14
CA ARG A 382 0.07 18.89 -14.41
C ARG A 382 -0.04 17.46 -13.86
N PHE A 383 -0.66 16.54 -14.60
CA PHE A 383 -0.59 15.10 -14.23
C PHE A 383 0.82 14.55 -14.47
N TRP A 384 1.58 15.20 -15.35
CA TRP A 384 3.01 15.00 -15.62
C TRP A 384 3.69 16.35 -15.82
N ASP A 385 4.94 16.45 -15.44
CA ASP A 385 5.77 17.59 -15.78
C ASP A 385 6.38 17.42 -17.18
N VAL A 386 6.52 18.50 -17.92
CA VAL A 386 7.08 18.51 -19.28
C VAL A 386 8.59 18.25 -19.24
N ARG A 387 9.11 17.60 -20.30
CA ARG A 387 10.56 17.39 -20.44
C ARG A 387 11.30 18.66 -20.85
N LYS A 388 10.72 19.41 -21.80
CA LYS A 388 11.23 20.69 -22.28
C LYS A 388 10.09 21.66 -22.46
N GLY A 389 10.41 22.94 -22.43
CA GLY A 389 9.42 23.99 -22.54
C GLY A 389 8.73 24.30 -21.21
N GLN A 390 7.65 25.01 -21.30
CA GLN A 390 6.89 25.52 -20.17
C GLN A 390 5.41 25.54 -20.45
N ILE A 391 4.59 25.26 -19.46
CA ILE A 391 3.15 25.49 -19.44
C ILE A 391 2.87 26.50 -18.34
N SER A 392 2.15 27.57 -18.67
CA SER A 392 1.77 28.61 -17.71
C SER A 392 0.27 28.84 -17.70
N ILE A 393 -0.27 29.20 -16.53
CA ILE A 393 -1.64 29.62 -16.33
C ILE A 393 -1.61 30.97 -15.62
N GLY A 394 -2.24 31.99 -16.21
CA GLY A 394 -2.15 33.35 -15.72
C GLY A 394 -0.71 33.89 -15.66
N GLY A 395 0.16 33.43 -16.56
CA GLY A 395 1.59 33.77 -16.58
C GLY A 395 2.46 33.02 -15.57
N MET A 396 1.90 32.17 -14.72
CA MET A 396 2.65 31.36 -13.74
C MET A 396 2.93 29.95 -14.29
N ASP A 397 4.17 29.50 -14.17
CA ASP A 397 4.53 28.11 -14.54
C ASP A 397 3.79 27.12 -13.65
N VAL A 398 3.06 26.17 -14.24
CA VAL A 398 2.28 25.16 -13.51
C VAL A 398 3.14 24.34 -12.55
N ARG A 399 4.45 24.19 -12.82
CA ARG A 399 5.41 23.48 -11.94
C ARG A 399 5.66 24.19 -10.62
N THR A 400 5.41 25.50 -10.53
CA THR A 400 5.60 26.28 -9.31
C THR A 400 4.37 26.30 -8.42
N ILE A 401 3.20 25.86 -8.92
CA ILE A 401 1.94 25.87 -8.19
C ILE A 401 1.73 24.51 -7.51
N GLU A 402 1.31 24.48 -6.26
CA GLU A 402 0.96 23.22 -5.59
C GLU A 402 -0.12 22.47 -6.39
N PRO A 403 0.05 21.14 -6.69
CA PRO A 403 -0.89 20.40 -7.53
C PRO A 403 -2.35 20.45 -7.06
N GLN A 404 -2.57 20.41 -5.74
CA GLN A 404 -3.94 20.50 -5.19
C GLN A 404 -4.55 21.88 -5.41
N HIS A 405 -3.74 22.93 -5.34
CA HIS A 405 -4.19 24.31 -5.60
C HIS A 405 -4.53 24.50 -7.08
N LEU A 406 -3.66 23.99 -7.97
CA LEU A 406 -3.92 23.97 -9.41
C LEU A 406 -5.23 23.23 -9.74
N MET A 407 -5.47 22.07 -9.08
CA MET A 407 -6.69 21.30 -9.26
C MET A 407 -7.96 22.04 -8.81
N ARG A 408 -7.89 22.97 -7.86
CA ARG A 408 -9.05 23.79 -7.47
C ARG A 408 -9.52 24.70 -8.62
N CYS A 409 -8.60 25.17 -9.45
CA CYS A 409 -8.90 26.03 -10.59
C CYS A 409 -9.43 25.27 -11.82
N MET A 410 -9.48 23.95 -11.79
CA MET A 410 -9.85 23.11 -12.93
C MET A 410 -10.99 22.14 -12.60
N SER A 411 -11.92 21.95 -13.53
CA SER A 411 -12.88 20.84 -13.50
C SER A 411 -12.65 19.92 -14.68
N PHE A 412 -12.85 18.62 -14.46
CA PHE A 412 -12.65 17.58 -15.45
C PHE A 412 -13.96 16.85 -15.74
N VAL A 413 -14.25 16.65 -17.01
CA VAL A 413 -15.26 15.71 -17.47
C VAL A 413 -14.53 14.67 -18.31
N PHE A 414 -14.25 13.51 -17.72
CA PHE A 414 -13.53 12.42 -18.37
C PHE A 414 -14.45 11.60 -19.29
N GLN A 415 -13.87 10.93 -20.26
CA GLN A 415 -14.56 9.97 -21.11
C GLN A 415 -15.08 8.79 -20.29
N ASP A 416 -14.21 8.19 -19.48
CA ASP A 416 -14.56 7.12 -18.56
C ASP A 416 -14.91 7.69 -17.18
N VAL A 417 -16.19 7.66 -16.85
CA VAL A 417 -16.69 8.20 -15.59
C VAL A 417 -16.57 7.17 -14.48
N THR A 418 -15.79 7.49 -13.45
CA THR A 418 -15.72 6.72 -12.22
C THR A 418 -16.70 7.24 -11.19
N LEU A 419 -17.56 6.35 -10.66
CA LEU A 419 -18.47 6.62 -9.55
C LEU A 419 -18.06 5.82 -8.32
N PHE A 420 -18.20 6.44 -7.16
CA PHE A 420 -17.92 5.79 -5.88
C PHE A 420 -19.11 4.91 -5.46
N ASN A 421 -18.82 3.84 -4.72
CA ASN A 421 -19.84 3.02 -4.07
C ASN A 421 -20.47 3.79 -2.90
N ASP A 422 -21.31 4.76 -3.25
CA ASP A 422 -21.96 5.71 -2.34
C ASP A 422 -23.29 6.17 -2.97
N THR A 423 -24.04 7.01 -2.27
CA THR A 423 -25.29 7.57 -2.78
C THR A 423 -25.07 8.45 -4.02
N VAL A 424 -26.11 8.64 -4.84
CA VAL A 424 -26.10 9.61 -5.93
C VAL A 424 -25.73 11.00 -5.40
N PHE A 425 -26.34 11.39 -4.28
CA PHE A 425 -26.09 12.68 -3.60
C PHE A 425 -24.60 12.87 -3.30
N ASN A 426 -23.98 11.90 -2.62
CA ASN A 426 -22.57 11.97 -2.26
C ASN A 426 -21.66 11.93 -3.49
N ASN A 427 -22.03 11.17 -4.52
CA ASN A 427 -21.30 11.17 -5.79
C ASN A 427 -21.29 12.52 -6.48
N ILE A 428 -22.37 13.29 -6.45
CA ILE A 428 -22.39 14.66 -6.97
C ILE A 428 -21.62 15.61 -6.04
N ARG A 429 -21.79 15.47 -4.72
CA ARG A 429 -21.15 16.31 -3.71
C ARG A 429 -19.62 16.23 -3.73
N VAL A 430 -19.01 15.20 -4.33
CA VAL A 430 -17.55 15.14 -4.58
C VAL A 430 -17.03 16.39 -5.29
N GLY A 431 -17.84 17.05 -6.11
CA GLY A 431 -17.48 18.32 -6.76
C GLY A 431 -17.15 19.44 -5.77
N ASN A 432 -17.91 19.51 -4.67
CA ASN A 432 -17.68 20.44 -3.56
C ASN A 432 -18.24 19.84 -2.26
N MET A 433 -17.35 19.32 -1.40
CA MET A 433 -17.73 18.65 -0.14
C MET A 433 -18.43 19.58 0.87
N ASN A 434 -18.27 20.90 0.72
CA ASN A 434 -18.89 21.91 1.57
C ASN A 434 -20.24 22.42 1.03
N ALA A 435 -20.69 21.89 -0.13
CA ALA A 435 -21.94 22.31 -0.74
C ALA A 435 -23.16 21.94 0.12
N THR A 436 -24.17 22.82 0.15
CA THR A 436 -25.47 22.53 0.76
C THR A 436 -26.27 21.56 -0.09
N GLU A 437 -27.31 20.96 0.49
CA GLU A 437 -28.20 20.05 -0.22
C GLU A 437 -28.84 20.73 -1.43
N GLU A 438 -29.26 21.99 -1.29
CA GLU A 438 -29.86 22.79 -2.35
C GLU A 438 -28.89 23.01 -3.53
N GLN A 439 -27.61 23.27 -3.21
CA GLN A 439 -26.56 23.43 -4.23
C GLN A 439 -26.32 22.13 -5.01
N VAL A 440 -26.28 20.99 -4.32
CA VAL A 440 -26.13 19.68 -4.95
C VAL A 440 -27.31 19.35 -5.87
N MET A 441 -28.54 19.60 -5.41
CA MET A 441 -29.75 19.41 -6.21
C MET A 441 -29.82 20.38 -7.40
N ALA A 442 -29.39 21.65 -7.22
CA ALA A 442 -29.33 22.63 -8.29
C ALA A 442 -28.34 22.20 -9.40
N ALA A 443 -27.15 21.71 -9.01
CA ALA A 443 -26.17 21.19 -9.95
C ALA A 443 -26.67 19.94 -10.69
N ALA A 444 -27.33 19.01 -9.97
CA ALA A 444 -27.97 17.84 -10.57
C ALA A 444 -29.03 18.23 -11.61
N LYS A 445 -29.88 19.17 -11.28
CA LYS A 445 -30.93 19.69 -12.18
C LYS A 445 -30.33 20.38 -13.40
N ALA A 446 -29.27 21.17 -13.20
CA ALA A 446 -28.54 21.82 -14.30
C ALA A 446 -27.88 20.83 -15.25
N ALA A 447 -27.46 19.65 -14.74
CA ALA A 447 -26.93 18.55 -15.53
C ALA A 447 -28.02 17.57 -16.05
N TYR A 448 -29.29 17.89 -15.93
CA TYR A 448 -30.41 17.03 -16.33
C TYR A 448 -30.39 15.64 -15.67
N CYS A 449 -29.98 15.58 -14.39
CA CYS A 449 -29.98 14.32 -13.63
C CYS A 449 -31.33 13.99 -12.97
N ASP A 450 -32.16 14.99 -12.65
CA ASP A 450 -33.38 14.83 -11.86
C ASP A 450 -34.32 13.76 -12.38
N GLU A 451 -34.52 13.70 -13.69
CA GLU A 451 -35.47 12.77 -14.31
C GLU A 451 -35.12 11.31 -14.04
N PHE A 452 -33.85 10.92 -14.18
CA PHE A 452 -33.47 9.53 -13.90
C PHE A 452 -33.30 9.28 -12.41
N ILE A 453 -32.86 10.28 -11.60
CA ILE A 453 -32.73 10.14 -10.15
C ILE A 453 -34.09 9.87 -9.51
N GLN A 454 -35.16 10.53 -9.95
CA GLN A 454 -36.54 10.28 -9.44
C GLN A 454 -37.05 8.87 -9.77
N ARG A 455 -36.50 8.20 -10.78
CA ARG A 455 -36.85 6.81 -11.13
C ARG A 455 -36.08 5.78 -10.28
N LEU A 456 -35.07 6.19 -9.55
CA LEU A 456 -34.30 5.31 -8.67
C LEU A 456 -35.10 5.03 -7.36
N PRO A 457 -34.94 3.83 -6.75
CA PRO A 457 -35.73 3.41 -5.59
C PRO A 457 -35.75 4.43 -4.42
N ASP A 458 -34.58 5.01 -4.09
CA ASP A 458 -34.40 5.96 -2.98
C ASP A 458 -33.99 7.36 -3.49
N GLY A 459 -34.23 7.66 -4.77
CA GLY A 459 -33.88 8.95 -5.38
C GLY A 459 -32.40 9.29 -5.18
N TYR A 460 -32.11 10.48 -4.65
CA TYR A 460 -30.75 10.94 -4.35
C TYR A 460 -30.00 10.08 -3.33
N GLN A 461 -30.69 9.33 -2.47
CA GLN A 461 -30.08 8.45 -1.47
C GLN A 461 -29.82 7.03 -1.99
N THR A 462 -30.15 6.75 -3.24
CA THR A 462 -29.84 5.45 -3.86
C THR A 462 -28.33 5.24 -3.92
N VAL A 463 -27.86 4.09 -3.37
CA VAL A 463 -26.46 3.67 -3.43
C VAL A 463 -26.17 3.05 -4.78
N LEU A 464 -25.13 3.54 -5.48
CA LEU A 464 -24.85 3.21 -6.88
C LEU A 464 -24.04 1.91 -7.08
N GLY A 465 -23.51 1.31 -6.00
CA GLY A 465 -22.59 0.17 -6.11
C GLY A 465 -21.23 0.55 -6.74
N GLU A 466 -20.40 -0.45 -7.00
CA GLU A 466 -19.08 -0.25 -7.59
C GLU A 466 -19.20 0.35 -8.99
N ASN A 467 -18.51 1.46 -9.19
CA ASN A 467 -18.44 2.21 -10.45
C ASN A 467 -19.80 2.55 -11.09
N GLY A 468 -20.86 2.65 -10.26
CA GLY A 468 -22.22 2.97 -10.74
C GLY A 468 -22.78 1.94 -11.71
N SER A 469 -22.56 0.65 -11.45
CA SER A 469 -22.96 -0.47 -12.32
C SER A 469 -24.46 -0.54 -12.62
N THR A 470 -25.27 0.15 -11.84
CA THR A 470 -26.73 0.24 -12.01
C THR A 470 -27.20 1.32 -12.99
N LEU A 471 -26.30 2.23 -13.40
CA LEU A 471 -26.58 3.38 -14.26
C LEU A 471 -26.11 3.14 -15.69
N SER A 472 -26.84 3.72 -16.65
CA SER A 472 -26.42 3.80 -18.04
C SER A 472 -25.18 4.70 -18.22
N GLY A 473 -24.48 4.58 -19.35
CA GLY A 473 -23.33 5.45 -19.67
C GLY A 473 -23.69 6.95 -19.63
N GLY A 474 -24.86 7.31 -20.19
CA GLY A 474 -25.32 8.70 -20.22
C GLY A 474 -25.69 9.25 -18.85
N GLU A 475 -26.27 8.43 -17.96
CA GLU A 475 -26.57 8.84 -16.58
C GLU A 475 -25.29 9.07 -15.78
N ARG A 476 -24.29 8.16 -15.91
CA ARG A 476 -22.97 8.37 -15.29
C ARG A 476 -22.30 9.65 -15.78
N GLN A 477 -22.36 9.92 -17.09
CA GLN A 477 -21.79 11.14 -17.68
C GLN A 477 -22.46 12.40 -17.13
N ARG A 478 -23.80 12.41 -16.99
CA ARG A 478 -24.53 13.55 -16.40
C ARG A 478 -24.14 13.78 -14.93
N ILE A 479 -23.91 12.74 -14.14
CA ILE A 479 -23.37 12.88 -12.77
C ILE A 479 -21.96 13.52 -12.80
N SER A 480 -21.10 13.13 -13.75
CA SER A 480 -19.79 13.75 -13.92
C SER A 480 -19.89 15.25 -14.24
N ILE A 481 -20.83 15.63 -15.11
CA ILE A 481 -21.09 17.04 -15.42
C ILE A 481 -21.66 17.77 -14.22
N ALA A 482 -22.56 17.14 -13.44
CA ALA A 482 -23.08 17.71 -12.19
C ALA A 482 -21.96 18.00 -11.17
N ARG A 483 -20.98 17.09 -11.05
CA ARG A 483 -19.76 17.33 -10.23
C ARG A 483 -18.99 18.56 -10.71
N ALA A 484 -18.82 18.70 -12.02
CA ALA A 484 -18.07 19.83 -12.59
C ALA A 484 -18.82 21.16 -12.42
N LEU A 485 -20.16 21.16 -12.56
CA LEU A 485 -21.02 22.31 -12.28
C LEU A 485 -20.97 22.71 -10.82
N LEU A 486 -21.07 21.75 -9.91
CA LEU A 486 -21.02 22.00 -8.45
C LEU A 486 -19.66 22.54 -8.00
N LYS A 487 -18.57 22.11 -8.66
CA LYS A 487 -17.23 22.61 -8.39
C LYS A 487 -17.02 24.04 -8.84
N ASP A 488 -17.69 24.44 -9.91
CA ASP A 488 -17.68 25.78 -10.52
C ASP A 488 -16.28 26.35 -10.79
N ALA A 489 -15.36 25.50 -11.26
CA ALA A 489 -14.00 25.93 -11.54
C ALA A 489 -13.91 26.81 -12.80
N PRO A 490 -12.96 27.79 -12.86
CA PRO A 490 -12.81 28.70 -13.99
C PRO A 490 -12.23 28.05 -15.26
N ILE A 491 -11.53 26.92 -15.14
CA ILE A 491 -10.98 26.16 -16.27
C ILE A 491 -11.69 24.82 -16.36
N ILE A 492 -12.18 24.46 -17.54
CA ILE A 492 -12.87 23.20 -17.81
C ILE A 492 -12.08 22.38 -18.83
N LEU A 493 -11.80 21.13 -18.48
CA LEU A 493 -11.17 20.15 -19.36
C LEU A 493 -12.19 19.06 -19.71
N LEU A 494 -12.60 19.01 -20.97
CA LEU A 494 -13.59 18.06 -21.49
C LEU A 494 -12.89 17.02 -22.37
N ASP A 495 -12.94 15.75 -21.99
CA ASP A 495 -12.43 14.64 -22.79
C ASP A 495 -13.60 13.79 -23.29
N GLU A 496 -13.96 13.94 -24.58
CA GLU A 496 -14.97 13.15 -25.30
C GLU A 496 -16.25 12.79 -24.52
N ALA A 497 -16.94 13.78 -24.00
CA ALA A 497 -18.10 13.57 -23.12
C ALA A 497 -19.33 12.91 -23.78
N THR A 498 -19.33 12.63 -25.10
CA THR A 498 -20.52 12.18 -25.87
C THR A 498 -20.31 10.89 -26.69
N ALA A 499 -19.23 10.16 -26.48
CA ALA A 499 -18.98 8.92 -27.23
C ALA A 499 -19.95 7.80 -26.81
N SER A 500 -20.49 7.08 -27.79
CA SER A 500 -21.29 5.86 -27.60
C SER A 500 -22.59 6.01 -26.81
N LEU A 501 -23.26 7.18 -26.90
CA LEU A 501 -24.55 7.45 -26.24
C LEU A 501 -25.71 7.36 -27.22
N ASP A 502 -26.89 7.01 -26.71
CA ASP A 502 -28.15 7.13 -27.44
C ASP A 502 -28.49 8.61 -27.74
N PRO A 503 -29.22 8.91 -28.82
CA PRO A 503 -29.48 10.29 -29.26
C PRO A 503 -30.16 11.17 -28.21
N GLU A 504 -31.04 10.61 -27.39
CA GLU A 504 -31.76 11.35 -26.33
C GLU A 504 -30.81 11.83 -25.25
N ASN A 505 -29.96 10.92 -24.71
CA ASN A 505 -28.95 11.27 -23.75
C ASN A 505 -27.89 12.23 -24.31
N GLU A 506 -27.53 12.11 -25.59
CA GLU A 506 -26.58 13.03 -26.24
C GLU A 506 -27.07 14.47 -26.19
N VAL A 507 -28.35 14.73 -26.53
CA VAL A 507 -28.95 16.09 -26.47
C VAL A 507 -28.92 16.65 -25.02
N LEU A 508 -29.28 15.84 -24.04
CA LEU A 508 -29.27 16.28 -22.63
C LEU A 508 -27.86 16.62 -22.16
N ILE A 509 -26.87 15.80 -22.52
CA ILE A 509 -25.47 16.02 -22.18
C ILE A 509 -24.92 17.27 -22.85
N GLN A 510 -25.24 17.50 -24.14
CA GLN A 510 -24.83 18.73 -24.85
C GLN A 510 -25.38 19.97 -24.16
N ARG A 511 -26.66 19.97 -23.76
CA ARG A 511 -27.29 21.06 -23.01
C ARG A 511 -26.63 21.28 -21.65
N ALA A 512 -26.26 20.20 -20.93
CA ALA A 512 -25.56 20.28 -19.67
C ALA A 512 -24.13 20.86 -19.84
N ILE A 513 -23.42 20.43 -20.89
CA ILE A 513 -22.10 20.97 -21.27
C ILE A 513 -22.21 22.46 -21.61
N ALA A 514 -23.21 22.89 -22.41
CA ALA A 514 -23.40 24.28 -22.76
C ALA A 514 -23.52 25.18 -21.51
N LYS A 515 -24.24 24.72 -20.46
CA LYS A 515 -24.28 25.42 -19.16
C LYS A 515 -22.95 25.40 -18.42
N LEU A 516 -22.20 24.29 -18.51
CA LEU A 516 -20.92 24.16 -17.81
C LEU A 516 -19.86 25.09 -18.36
N VAL A 517 -19.83 25.31 -19.69
CA VAL A 517 -18.79 26.09 -20.36
C VAL A 517 -19.03 27.59 -20.37
N GLU A 518 -20.22 28.05 -20.00
CA GLU A 518 -20.61 29.47 -20.04
C GLU A 518 -19.67 30.34 -19.20
N GLY A 519 -18.95 31.27 -19.82
CA GLY A 519 -18.01 32.20 -19.19
C GLY A 519 -16.74 31.57 -18.65
N LYS A 520 -16.42 30.33 -19.01
CA LYS A 520 -15.23 29.59 -18.56
C LYS A 520 -14.14 29.48 -19.63
N THR A 521 -12.91 29.25 -19.22
CA THR A 521 -11.83 28.83 -20.13
C THR A 521 -11.95 27.33 -20.36
N VAL A 522 -12.23 26.93 -21.59
CA VAL A 522 -12.57 25.54 -21.93
C VAL A 522 -11.54 24.93 -22.88
N ILE A 523 -11.07 23.75 -22.55
CA ILE A 523 -10.29 22.91 -23.45
C ILE A 523 -11.10 21.65 -23.71
N MET A 524 -11.49 21.46 -24.96
CA MET A 524 -12.32 20.34 -25.37
C MET A 524 -11.53 19.42 -26.30
N ILE A 525 -11.43 18.15 -25.99
CA ILE A 525 -10.95 17.13 -26.92
C ILE A 525 -12.13 16.62 -27.72
N ALA A 526 -12.11 16.86 -29.02
CA ALA A 526 -13.22 16.50 -29.87
C ALA A 526 -12.90 15.28 -30.73
N HIS A 527 -13.75 14.29 -30.62
CA HIS A 527 -13.85 13.18 -31.56
C HIS A 527 -14.97 13.37 -32.57
N ARG A 528 -15.98 14.19 -32.25
CA ARG A 528 -17.04 14.60 -33.17
C ARG A 528 -16.84 16.06 -33.55
N LEU A 529 -16.41 16.31 -34.81
CA LEU A 529 -16.06 17.66 -35.29
C LEU A 529 -17.25 18.61 -35.37
N ARG A 530 -18.49 18.10 -35.36
CA ARG A 530 -19.69 18.95 -35.31
C ARG A 530 -19.82 19.71 -33.97
N THR A 531 -19.29 19.18 -32.88
CA THR A 531 -19.39 19.80 -31.56
C THR A 531 -18.44 20.98 -31.39
N VAL A 532 -17.49 21.18 -32.30
CA VAL A 532 -16.47 22.23 -32.22
C VAL A 532 -16.58 23.30 -33.29
N VAL A 533 -17.66 23.29 -34.07
CA VAL A 533 -17.89 24.31 -35.13
C VAL A 533 -17.96 25.72 -34.54
N ASP A 534 -18.57 25.85 -33.36
CA ASP A 534 -18.73 27.11 -32.63
C ASP A 534 -17.58 27.43 -31.64
N ALA A 535 -16.48 26.66 -31.68
CA ALA A 535 -15.33 26.94 -30.84
C ALA A 535 -14.59 28.21 -31.26
N ASP A 536 -14.17 29.04 -30.32
CA ASP A 536 -13.41 30.27 -30.56
C ASP A 536 -12.07 29.97 -31.24
N GLN A 537 -11.48 28.81 -30.93
CA GLN A 537 -10.22 28.36 -31.52
C GLN A 537 -10.22 26.83 -31.69
N ILE A 538 -9.70 26.38 -32.79
CA ILE A 538 -9.46 24.97 -33.09
C ILE A 538 -7.95 24.77 -33.30
N LEU A 539 -7.37 23.84 -32.55
CA LEU A 539 -5.96 23.45 -32.64
C LEU A 539 -5.88 22.03 -33.21
N VAL A 540 -5.25 21.89 -34.36
CA VAL A 540 -5.16 20.62 -35.08
C VAL A 540 -3.78 19.99 -34.80
N LEU A 541 -3.80 18.83 -34.19
CA LEU A 541 -2.61 18.07 -33.85
C LEU A 541 -2.42 16.88 -34.77
N ASP A 542 -1.19 16.69 -35.22
CA ASP A 542 -0.79 15.49 -35.97
C ASP A 542 0.62 15.06 -35.53
N ASN A 543 0.79 13.76 -35.25
CA ASN A 543 2.06 13.16 -34.83
C ASN A 543 2.80 13.91 -33.68
N GLY A 544 2.03 14.48 -32.74
CA GLY A 544 2.55 15.22 -31.61
C GLY A 544 2.94 16.67 -31.91
N ARG A 545 2.57 17.23 -33.05
CA ARG A 545 2.85 18.62 -33.44
C ARG A 545 1.55 19.37 -33.70
N LEU A 546 1.57 20.67 -33.45
CA LEU A 546 0.51 21.57 -33.88
C LEU A 546 0.71 21.88 -35.40
N VAL A 547 -0.22 21.43 -36.24
CA VAL A 547 -0.11 21.59 -37.69
C VAL A 547 -1.00 22.70 -38.25
N GLU A 548 -2.16 22.94 -37.63
CA GLU A 548 -3.09 23.99 -38.03
C GLU A 548 -3.74 24.61 -36.80
N HIS A 549 -4.09 25.88 -36.85
CA HIS A 549 -4.89 26.59 -35.86
C HIS A 549 -5.75 27.67 -36.53
N GLY A 550 -6.91 27.96 -35.96
CA GLY A 550 -7.85 28.96 -36.45
C GLY A 550 -9.29 28.64 -36.04
N THR A 551 -10.25 29.36 -36.58
CA THR A 551 -11.68 29.07 -36.46
C THR A 551 -12.12 28.00 -37.44
N HIS A 552 -13.33 27.46 -37.29
CA HIS A 552 -13.90 26.47 -38.21
C HIS A 552 -13.84 26.97 -39.67
N ASP A 553 -14.33 28.19 -39.95
CA ASP A 553 -14.40 28.75 -41.30
C ASP A 553 -13.02 28.98 -41.93
N GLU A 554 -12.04 29.39 -41.13
CA GLU A 554 -10.65 29.57 -41.57
C GLU A 554 -10.01 28.25 -41.96
N LEU A 555 -10.19 27.22 -41.14
CA LEU A 555 -9.61 25.90 -41.36
C LEU A 555 -10.28 25.16 -42.51
N MET A 556 -11.59 25.34 -42.71
CA MET A 556 -12.31 24.80 -43.86
C MET A 556 -11.81 25.41 -45.18
N LYS A 557 -11.48 26.72 -45.21
CA LYS A 557 -10.92 27.41 -46.39
C LYS A 557 -9.48 26.97 -46.69
N LYS A 558 -8.70 26.59 -45.68
CA LYS A 558 -7.30 26.11 -45.86
C LYS A 558 -7.20 24.76 -46.58
N ASN A 559 -8.29 23.98 -46.66
CA ASN A 559 -8.32 22.63 -47.24
C ASN A 559 -7.22 21.69 -46.71
N GLY A 560 -6.87 21.85 -45.42
CA GLY A 560 -5.83 21.09 -44.75
C GLY A 560 -6.33 19.82 -44.07
N LEU A 561 -5.64 19.42 -43.01
CA LEU A 561 -5.97 18.22 -42.25
C LEU A 561 -7.35 18.32 -41.59
N TYR A 562 -7.70 19.50 -41.02
CA TYR A 562 -9.02 19.72 -40.43
C TYR A 562 -10.15 19.48 -41.43
N HIS A 563 -10.05 20.09 -42.59
CA HIS A 563 -11.03 19.94 -43.67
C HIS A 563 -11.19 18.46 -44.07
N LYS A 564 -10.08 17.75 -44.23
CA LYS A 564 -10.10 16.32 -44.55
C LYS A 564 -10.82 15.50 -43.49
N LEU A 565 -10.49 15.73 -42.21
CA LEU A 565 -11.11 15.01 -41.09
C LEU A 565 -12.61 15.33 -40.99
N PHE A 566 -13.00 16.57 -41.20
CA PHE A 566 -14.39 17.01 -41.17
C PHE A 566 -15.23 16.32 -42.28
N HIS A 567 -14.71 16.27 -43.51
CA HIS A 567 -15.37 15.57 -44.63
C HIS A 567 -15.49 14.06 -44.41
N ILE A 568 -14.42 13.41 -43.95
CA ILE A 568 -14.47 11.96 -43.62
C ILE A 568 -15.57 11.69 -42.60
N GLN A 569 -15.71 12.56 -41.59
CA GLN A 569 -16.73 12.39 -40.56
C GLN A 569 -18.15 12.63 -41.11
N GLN A 570 -18.33 13.58 -42.02
CA GLN A 570 -19.62 13.80 -42.71
C GLN A 570 -20.00 12.60 -43.57
N GLU A 571 -19.06 12.06 -44.34
CA GLU A 571 -19.29 10.87 -45.17
C GLU A 571 -19.68 9.65 -44.34
N SER A 572 -19.01 9.44 -43.18
CA SER A 572 -19.33 8.32 -42.30
C SER A 572 -20.75 8.39 -41.74
N LEU A 573 -21.33 9.56 -41.58
CA LEU A 573 -22.72 9.76 -41.15
C LEU A 573 -23.73 9.50 -42.28
N GLY A 574 -23.31 9.68 -43.52
CA GLY A 574 -24.12 9.33 -44.70
C GLY A 574 -24.22 7.83 -44.99
N TRP A 575 -23.36 7.01 -44.39
CA TRP A 575 -23.37 5.54 -44.52
C TRP A 575 -24.24 4.84 -43.45
N ALA A 576 -24.83 5.58 -42.53
CA ALA A 576 -25.73 5.04 -41.50
C ALA A 576 -27.19 4.99 -41.97
N VAL A 577 -27.44 4.34 -43.12
CA VAL A 577 -28.79 3.99 -43.62
C VAL A 577 -28.85 2.51 -43.87
#